data_ad0b7c0557dcff11d1ad3304302fce9b
#
_entry.id   ad0b7c0557dcff11d1ad3304302fce9b
#
_cell.length_a   1.000
_cell.length_b   1.000
_cell.length_c   1.000
_cell.angle_alpha   90.00
_cell.angle_beta   90.00
_cell.angle_gamma   90.00
#
_symmetry.space_group_name_H-M   'P 1'
#
loop_
_entity.id
_entity.type
_entity.pdbx_description
1 polymer ?
#
loop_
_entity_poly.entity_id
_entity_poly.type
_entity_poly.pdbx_seq_one_letter_code
_entity_poly.pdbx_strand_id
1 'polypeptide(L)'
;MERIESLEGKSVAIVGLGKSWHDYNLAKSHGAHFDEVWAINGVGSVIYHDRVFMMDPPGRFLDTDDAGGQTDGVTQILLNGETPIYTCMLDDRCKNLVEYPINEILEEFNCSYINNTVAYAIAFALWNKVSTLKLFGIDFSYKGNLHFAESGR
;
A
#
# COMPACT_ATOMS: atom_id res chain seq x y z
N MET A 1 6.49 -4.09 16.13
CA MET A 1 6.86 -4.92 14.97
C MET A 1 8.32 -4.72 14.65
N GLU A 2 9.02 -5.79 14.36
CA GLU A 2 10.40 -5.73 13.93
C GLU A 2 10.50 -5.61 12.41
N ARG A 3 11.66 -5.14 11.92
CA ARG A 3 11.94 -5.11 10.49
C ARG A 3 11.91 -6.52 9.90
N ILE A 4 11.52 -6.61 8.65
CA ILE A 4 11.45 -7.88 7.91
C ILE A 4 12.78 -8.06 7.19
N GLU A 5 13.65 -8.89 7.73
CA GLU A 5 15.02 -9.07 7.20
C GLU A 5 15.03 -9.50 5.73
N SER A 6 14.07 -10.30 5.31
CA SER A 6 14.00 -10.79 3.93
C SER A 6 13.73 -9.69 2.90
N LEU A 7 13.32 -8.50 3.34
CA LEU A 7 13.08 -7.36 2.43
C LEU A 7 14.33 -6.54 2.17
N GLU A 8 15.36 -6.67 2.99
CA GLU A 8 16.59 -5.90 2.81
C GLU A 8 17.23 -6.21 1.45
N GLY A 9 17.50 -5.17 0.68
CA GLY A 9 18.13 -5.30 -0.63
C GLY A 9 17.21 -5.76 -1.76
N LYS A 10 15.92 -5.94 -1.51
CA LYS A 10 14.97 -6.42 -2.51
C LYS A 10 14.43 -5.31 -3.40
N SER A 11 13.85 -5.71 -4.54
CA SER A 11 13.12 -4.81 -5.42
C SER A 11 11.62 -4.98 -5.19
N VAL A 12 10.90 -3.86 -5.05
CA VAL A 12 9.47 -3.87 -4.74
C VAL A 12 8.73 -2.96 -5.72
N ALA A 13 7.61 -3.45 -6.26
CA ALA A 13 6.67 -2.64 -7.01
C ALA A 13 5.50 -2.27 -6.09
N ILE A 14 5.15 -0.99 -6.03
CA ILE A 14 3.97 -0.52 -5.31
C ILE A 14 2.95 -0.10 -6.36
N VAL A 15 1.76 -0.70 -6.35
CA VAL A 15 0.75 -0.51 -7.39
C VAL A 15 -0.52 0.06 -6.77
N GLY A 16 -0.93 1.23 -7.24
CA GLY A 16 -2.18 1.87 -6.86
C GLY A 16 -3.16 1.94 -8.03
N LEU A 17 -4.32 2.59 -7.82
CA LEU A 17 -5.41 2.66 -8.80
C LEU A 17 -5.37 3.90 -9.70
N GLY A 18 -4.30 4.69 -9.67
CA GLY A 18 -4.15 5.83 -10.56
C GLY A 18 -4.10 5.41 -12.04
N LYS A 19 -4.21 6.38 -12.94
CA LYS A 19 -4.31 6.13 -14.38
C LYS A 19 -3.17 5.27 -14.94
N SER A 20 -1.98 5.38 -14.35
CA SER A 20 -0.80 4.66 -14.82
C SER A 20 -0.68 3.23 -14.28
N TRP A 21 -1.70 2.70 -13.58
CA TRP A 21 -1.59 1.34 -13.04
C TRP A 21 -1.42 0.29 -14.15
N HIS A 22 -1.92 0.58 -15.36
CA HIS A 22 -1.74 -0.31 -16.52
C HIS A 22 -0.27 -0.46 -16.91
N ASP A 23 0.58 0.50 -16.56
CA ASP A 23 2.01 0.42 -16.83
C ASP A 23 2.66 -0.75 -16.09
N TYR A 24 2.10 -1.17 -14.96
CA TYR A 24 2.55 -2.36 -14.26
C TYR A 24 2.39 -3.60 -15.15
N ASN A 25 1.22 -3.75 -15.78
CA ASN A 25 0.97 -4.88 -16.66
C ASN A 25 1.89 -4.84 -17.88
N LEU A 26 2.14 -3.67 -18.45
CA LEU A 26 3.08 -3.52 -19.56
C LEU A 26 4.50 -3.89 -19.14
N ALA A 27 4.94 -3.43 -17.97
CA ALA A 27 6.27 -3.77 -17.48
C ALA A 27 6.41 -5.29 -17.30
N LYS A 28 5.40 -5.94 -16.72
CA LYS A 28 5.43 -7.39 -16.54
C LYS A 28 5.45 -8.14 -17.85
N SER A 29 4.68 -7.69 -18.84
CA SER A 29 4.66 -8.32 -20.16
C SER A 29 5.98 -8.16 -20.91
N HIS A 30 6.78 -7.15 -20.56
CA HIS A 30 8.10 -6.92 -21.13
C HIS A 30 9.22 -7.54 -20.29
N GLY A 31 8.88 -8.42 -19.34
CA GLY A 31 9.86 -9.17 -18.58
C GLY A 31 10.36 -8.51 -17.30
N ALA A 32 9.74 -7.41 -16.85
CA ALA A 32 10.13 -6.79 -15.59
C ALA A 32 9.90 -7.77 -14.43
N HIS A 33 10.86 -7.80 -13.51
CA HIS A 33 10.81 -8.66 -12.35
C HIS A 33 10.90 -7.83 -11.07
N PHE A 34 10.05 -8.14 -10.09
CA PHE A 34 10.10 -7.56 -8.77
C PHE A 34 10.10 -8.68 -7.74
N ASP A 35 10.92 -8.53 -6.69
CA ASP A 35 10.96 -9.53 -5.63
C ASP A 35 9.65 -9.59 -4.86
N GLU A 36 8.99 -8.43 -4.67
CA GLU A 36 7.65 -8.36 -4.10
C GLU A 36 6.81 -7.32 -4.83
N VAL A 37 5.49 -7.51 -4.80
CA VAL A 37 4.51 -6.57 -5.32
C VAL A 37 3.57 -6.20 -4.19
N TRP A 38 3.44 -4.92 -3.91
CA TRP A 38 2.59 -4.40 -2.84
C TRP A 38 1.42 -3.63 -3.45
N ALA A 39 0.21 -4.01 -3.08
CA ALA A 39 -1.01 -3.39 -3.59
C ALA A 39 -1.52 -2.33 -2.62
N ILE A 40 -2.07 -1.25 -3.18
CA ILE A 40 -2.69 -0.18 -2.41
C ILE A 40 -4.20 -0.31 -2.54
N ASN A 41 -4.88 -0.47 -1.42
CA ASN A 41 -6.34 -0.57 -1.36
C ASN A 41 -6.88 -1.63 -2.34
N GLY A 42 -7.90 -1.29 -3.12
CA GLY A 42 -8.63 -2.24 -3.96
C GLY A 42 -7.86 -2.85 -5.12
N VAL A 43 -6.68 -2.33 -5.47
CA VAL A 43 -5.93 -2.91 -6.60
C VAL A 43 -5.51 -4.34 -6.32
N GLY A 44 -5.41 -4.72 -5.06
CA GLY A 44 -5.12 -6.10 -4.67
C GLY A 44 -6.14 -7.12 -5.16
N SER A 45 -7.36 -6.67 -5.52
CA SER A 45 -8.39 -7.58 -6.06
C SER A 45 -8.17 -7.90 -7.53
N VAL A 46 -7.29 -7.18 -8.23
CA VAL A 46 -7.10 -7.34 -9.68
C VAL A 46 -5.67 -7.72 -10.07
N ILE A 47 -4.73 -7.72 -9.13
CA ILE A 47 -3.34 -8.15 -9.41
C ILE A 47 -2.85 -9.10 -8.33
N TYR A 48 -1.88 -9.95 -8.70
CA TYR A 48 -1.12 -10.71 -7.70
C TYR A 48 -0.33 -9.75 -6.84
N HIS A 49 -0.29 -10.00 -5.54
CA HIS A 49 0.42 -9.16 -4.60
C HIS A 49 0.93 -9.98 -3.40
N ASP A 50 1.99 -9.48 -2.78
CA ASP A 50 2.56 -10.10 -1.58
C ASP A 50 2.10 -9.42 -0.30
N ARG A 51 1.75 -8.13 -0.37
CA ARG A 51 1.25 -7.34 0.75
C ARG A 51 0.26 -6.31 0.25
N VAL A 52 -0.65 -5.91 1.13
CA VAL A 52 -1.63 -4.85 0.86
C VAL A 52 -1.46 -3.76 1.92
N PHE A 53 -1.53 -2.51 1.50
CA PHE A 53 -1.57 -1.37 2.41
C PHE A 53 -2.93 -0.72 2.30
N MET A 54 -3.63 -0.68 3.42
CA MET A 54 -5.01 -0.20 3.50
C MET A 54 -5.15 0.51 4.84
N MET A 55 -4.73 1.77 4.87
CA MET A 55 -4.55 2.49 6.13
C MET A 55 -5.86 3.03 6.72
N ASP A 56 -6.95 3.05 5.95
CA ASP A 56 -8.26 3.38 6.51
C ASP A 56 -8.75 2.24 7.40
N PRO A 57 -9.52 2.55 8.46
CA PRO A 57 -10.11 1.49 9.30
C PRO A 57 -10.94 0.51 8.48
N PRO A 58 -10.82 -0.81 8.72
CA PRO A 58 -11.59 -1.80 7.96
C PRO A 58 -13.10 -1.56 7.97
N GLY A 59 -13.63 -1.02 9.07
CA GLY A 59 -15.06 -0.72 9.18
C GLY A 59 -15.56 0.26 8.12
N ARG A 60 -14.70 1.12 7.60
CA ARG A 60 -15.07 2.03 6.51
C ARG A 60 -15.56 1.27 5.29
N PHE A 61 -14.98 0.12 5.02
CA PHE A 61 -15.32 -0.72 3.87
C PHE A 61 -16.36 -1.78 4.19
N LEU A 62 -16.32 -2.32 5.41
CA LEU A 62 -17.21 -3.42 5.81
C LEU A 62 -18.58 -2.93 6.28
N ASP A 63 -18.65 -1.73 6.85
CA ASP A 63 -19.87 -1.22 7.51
C ASP A 63 -20.51 -0.04 6.77
N THR A 64 -19.84 0.55 5.77
CA THR A 64 -20.35 1.71 5.02
C THR A 64 -20.04 1.59 3.54
N ASP A 65 -20.66 2.45 2.73
CA ASP A 65 -20.37 2.57 1.29
C ASP A 65 -19.55 3.83 0.98
N ASP A 66 -18.94 4.43 1.98
CA ASP A 66 -18.21 5.70 1.84
C ASP A 66 -17.03 5.63 0.86
N ALA A 67 -16.49 4.45 0.63
CA ALA A 67 -15.38 4.25 -0.30
C ALA A 67 -15.83 4.17 -1.77
N GLY A 68 -17.13 4.18 -2.02
CA GLY A 68 -17.67 4.15 -3.37
C GLY A 68 -17.31 2.90 -4.14
N GLY A 69 -16.81 3.07 -5.37
CA GLY A 69 -16.49 1.95 -6.26
C GLY A 69 -15.39 1.02 -5.78
N GLN A 70 -14.63 1.38 -4.76
CA GLN A 70 -13.58 0.53 -4.21
C GLN A 70 -14.11 -0.46 -3.17
N THR A 71 -15.34 -0.27 -2.69
CA THR A 71 -15.87 -1.03 -1.55
C THR A 71 -15.84 -2.54 -1.77
N ASP A 72 -16.33 -3.02 -2.92
CA ASP A 72 -16.40 -4.46 -3.18
C ASP A 72 -15.02 -5.11 -3.25
N GLY A 73 -14.08 -4.50 -3.97
CA GLY A 73 -12.73 -5.04 -4.11
C GLY A 73 -12.00 -5.07 -2.78
N VAL A 74 -12.12 -4.00 -2.00
CA VAL A 74 -11.49 -3.91 -0.68
C VAL A 74 -12.11 -4.90 0.29
N THR A 75 -13.43 -5.04 0.29
CA THR A 75 -14.15 -5.99 1.15
C THR A 75 -13.70 -7.43 0.86
N GLN A 76 -13.55 -7.79 -0.41
CA GLN A 76 -13.03 -9.10 -0.81
C GLN A 76 -11.65 -9.36 -0.20
N ILE A 77 -10.74 -8.39 -0.32
CA ILE A 77 -9.39 -8.49 0.23
C ILE A 77 -9.43 -8.65 1.74
N LEU A 78 -10.23 -7.84 2.42
CA LEU A 78 -10.32 -7.85 3.88
C LEU A 78 -10.85 -9.18 4.42
N LEU A 79 -11.89 -9.73 3.80
CA LEU A 79 -12.56 -10.94 4.29
C LEU A 79 -11.92 -12.22 3.78
N ASN A 80 -11.41 -12.23 2.56
CA ASN A 80 -10.96 -13.45 1.89
C ASN A 80 -9.50 -13.44 1.44
N GLY A 81 -8.77 -12.35 1.68
CA GLY A 81 -7.36 -12.25 1.27
C GLY A 81 -6.47 -13.20 2.05
N GLU A 82 -5.41 -13.66 1.40
CA GLU A 82 -4.44 -14.58 2.00
C GLU A 82 -3.11 -13.91 2.34
N THR A 83 -2.91 -12.65 1.91
CA THR A 83 -1.67 -11.92 2.14
C THR A 83 -1.83 -10.93 3.30
N PRO A 84 -0.71 -10.51 3.93
CA PRO A 84 -0.78 -9.51 5.01
C PRO A 84 -1.39 -8.21 4.53
N ILE A 85 -2.25 -7.62 5.35
CA ILE A 85 -2.92 -6.34 5.09
C ILE A 85 -2.52 -5.38 6.20
N TYR A 86 -1.72 -4.37 5.85
CA TYR A 86 -1.27 -3.36 6.81
C TYR A 86 -2.31 -2.28 6.97
N THR A 87 -2.69 -2.00 8.20
CA THR A 87 -3.77 -1.07 8.53
C THR A 87 -3.45 -0.28 9.80
N CYS A 88 -4.20 0.79 10.02
CA CYS A 88 -4.06 1.60 11.23
C CYS A 88 -4.85 1.02 12.42
N MET A 89 -5.82 0.13 12.17
CA MET A 89 -6.69 -0.40 13.22
C MET A 89 -7.08 -1.84 12.92
N LEU A 90 -6.88 -2.73 13.89
CA LEU A 90 -7.24 -4.13 13.74
C LEU A 90 -8.76 -4.33 13.86
N ASP A 91 -9.26 -5.36 13.18
CA ASP A 91 -10.68 -5.73 13.20
C ASP A 91 -10.77 -7.26 13.19
N ASP A 92 -11.46 -7.82 14.16
CA ASP A 92 -11.53 -9.28 14.37
C ASP A 92 -12.18 -10.04 13.21
N ARG A 93 -12.93 -9.35 12.35
CA ARG A 93 -13.56 -9.97 11.18
C ARG A 93 -12.56 -10.33 10.08
N CYS A 94 -11.36 -9.75 10.16
CA CYS A 94 -10.32 -9.92 9.14
C CYS A 94 -9.12 -10.67 9.73
N LYS A 95 -8.70 -11.74 9.08
CA LYS A 95 -7.68 -12.66 9.61
C LYS A 95 -6.25 -12.19 9.37
N ASN A 96 -6.00 -11.46 8.30
CA ASN A 96 -4.66 -11.16 7.86
C ASN A 96 -4.22 -9.72 8.12
N LEU A 97 -4.88 -9.02 9.01
CA LEU A 97 -4.52 -7.65 9.34
C LEU A 97 -3.23 -7.61 10.15
N VAL A 98 -2.38 -6.66 9.79
CA VAL A 98 -1.14 -6.35 10.51
C VAL A 98 -1.20 -4.88 10.88
N GLU A 99 -1.00 -4.57 12.15
CA GLU A 99 -0.95 -3.17 12.58
C GLU A 99 0.33 -2.54 12.06
N TYR A 100 0.17 -1.44 11.31
CA TYR A 100 1.30 -0.72 10.75
C TYR A 100 2.21 -0.19 11.87
N PRO A 101 3.53 -0.40 11.78
CA PRO A 101 4.46 0.02 12.86
C PRO A 101 4.72 1.53 12.80
N ILE A 102 3.69 2.34 13.03
CA ILE A 102 3.75 3.79 12.84
C ILE A 102 4.77 4.46 13.76
N ASN A 103 4.81 4.06 15.03
CA ASN A 103 5.70 4.70 16.00
C ASN A 103 7.17 4.45 15.66
N GLU A 104 7.51 3.23 15.30
CA GLU A 104 8.89 2.86 14.95
C GLU A 104 9.35 3.61 13.70
N ILE A 105 8.47 3.74 12.71
CA ILE A 105 8.79 4.40 11.44
C ILE A 105 8.91 5.91 11.63
N LEU A 106 8.00 6.53 12.35
CA LEU A 106 8.07 7.96 12.60
C LEU A 106 9.33 8.32 13.38
N GLU A 107 9.71 7.50 14.35
CA GLU A 107 10.93 7.71 15.13
C GLU A 107 12.17 7.59 14.24
N GLU A 108 12.25 6.53 13.44
CA GLU A 108 13.39 6.26 12.56
C GLU A 108 13.64 7.41 11.58
N PHE A 109 12.59 7.96 10.98
CA PHE A 109 12.71 9.01 9.98
C PHE A 109 12.55 10.41 10.54
N ASN A 110 12.42 10.52 11.87
CA ASN A 110 12.26 11.80 12.55
C ASN A 110 11.11 12.62 11.95
N CYS A 111 9.99 11.95 11.68
CA CYS A 111 8.77 12.54 11.14
C CYS A 111 7.71 12.66 12.22
N SER A 112 6.79 13.61 12.06
CA SER A 112 5.66 13.75 12.99
C SER A 112 4.39 13.05 12.51
N TYR A 113 4.25 12.83 11.20
CA TYR A 113 3.08 12.15 10.64
C TYR A 113 3.32 11.73 9.19
N ILE A 114 2.46 10.82 8.70
CA ILE A 114 2.41 10.38 7.31
C ILE A 114 0.96 10.56 6.86
N ASN A 115 0.75 11.11 5.67
CA ASN A 115 -0.57 11.63 5.30
C ASN A 115 -1.34 10.89 4.21
N ASN A 116 -0.81 9.82 3.63
CA ASN A 116 -1.57 9.01 2.67
C ASN A 116 -1.04 7.59 2.61
N THR A 117 -1.87 6.67 2.08
CA THR A 117 -1.55 5.24 2.07
C THR A 117 -0.29 4.92 1.28
N VAL A 118 -0.07 5.61 0.16
CA VAL A 118 1.14 5.39 -0.64
C VAL A 118 2.38 5.78 0.15
N ALA A 119 2.34 6.91 0.86
CA ALA A 119 3.46 7.33 1.69
C ALA A 119 3.73 6.34 2.82
N TYR A 120 2.69 5.74 3.41
CA TYR A 120 2.87 4.67 4.39
C TYR A 120 3.60 3.47 3.78
N ALA A 121 3.23 3.07 2.57
CA ALA A 121 3.88 1.95 1.90
C ALA A 121 5.35 2.25 1.58
N ILE A 122 5.64 3.46 1.08
CA ILE A 122 7.00 3.89 0.77
C ILE A 122 7.84 3.92 2.06
N ALA A 123 7.32 4.49 3.13
CA ALA A 123 8.02 4.55 4.41
C ALA A 123 8.32 3.15 4.95
N PHE A 124 7.38 2.22 4.81
CA PHE A 124 7.57 0.83 5.22
C PHE A 124 8.71 0.18 4.41
N ALA A 125 8.76 0.44 3.11
CA ALA A 125 9.83 -0.08 2.26
C ALA A 125 11.20 0.45 2.69
N LEU A 126 11.30 1.75 2.91
CA LEU A 126 12.54 2.38 3.33
C LEU A 126 12.98 1.87 4.71
N TRP A 127 12.06 1.72 5.63
CA TRP A 127 12.33 1.21 6.97
C TRP A 127 12.88 -0.22 6.92
N ASN A 128 12.39 -1.04 5.98
CA ASN A 128 12.86 -2.42 5.79
C ASN A 128 14.07 -2.51 4.85
N LYS A 129 14.64 -1.38 4.44
CA LYS A 129 15.86 -1.31 3.62
C LYS A 129 15.72 -1.99 2.26
N VAL A 130 14.56 -1.81 1.63
CA VAL A 130 14.34 -2.20 0.25
C VAL A 130 15.28 -1.38 -0.65
N SER A 131 15.92 -2.01 -1.62
CA SER A 131 16.92 -1.32 -2.45
C SER A 131 16.32 -0.60 -3.65
N THR A 132 15.23 -1.11 -4.22
CA THR A 132 14.63 -0.55 -5.42
C THR A 132 13.11 -0.49 -5.27
N LEU A 133 12.53 0.68 -5.53
CA LEU A 133 11.09 0.88 -5.56
C LEU A 133 10.66 1.33 -6.94
N LYS A 134 9.62 0.70 -7.48
CA LYS A 134 8.93 1.15 -8.68
C LYS A 134 7.47 1.44 -8.31
N LEU A 135 6.97 2.60 -8.71
CA LEU A 135 5.62 3.04 -8.41
C LEU A 135 4.76 3.01 -9.67
N PHE A 136 3.63 2.33 -9.59
CA PHE A 136 2.67 2.23 -10.70
C PHE A 136 1.28 2.63 -10.20
N GLY A 137 0.54 3.40 -11.02
CA GLY A 137 -0.79 3.82 -10.63
C GLY A 137 -0.82 4.79 -9.46
N ILE A 138 0.27 5.52 -9.25
CA ILE A 138 0.43 6.49 -8.17
C ILE A 138 0.39 7.89 -8.80
N ASP A 139 -0.68 8.17 -9.53
CA ASP A 139 -0.84 9.44 -10.21
C ASP A 139 -1.65 10.37 -9.32
N PHE A 140 -1.00 11.33 -8.71
CA PHE A 140 -1.69 12.30 -7.87
C PHE A 140 -2.29 13.40 -8.76
N SER A 141 -3.61 13.46 -8.79
CA SER A 141 -4.34 14.43 -9.60
C SER A 141 -4.88 15.53 -8.69
N TYR A 142 -3.98 16.20 -7.98
CA TYR A 142 -4.34 17.26 -7.03
C TYR A 142 -4.31 18.62 -7.75
N LYS A 143 -5.31 18.90 -8.54
CA LYS A 143 -5.43 20.19 -9.19
C LYS A 143 -5.43 21.30 -8.13
N GLY A 144 -4.42 22.16 -8.16
CA GLY A 144 -4.27 23.22 -7.17
C GLY A 144 -3.62 22.79 -5.85
N ASN A 145 -3.22 21.54 -5.73
CA ASN A 145 -2.60 20.99 -4.50
C ASN A 145 -1.26 20.34 -4.77
N LEU A 146 -0.44 20.95 -5.61
CA LEU A 146 0.88 20.39 -5.97
C LEU A 146 1.78 20.17 -4.74
N HIS A 147 1.72 21.10 -3.78
CA HIS A 147 2.50 20.96 -2.55
C HIS A 147 2.11 19.71 -1.75
N PHE A 148 0.84 19.33 -1.78
CA PHE A 148 0.36 18.12 -1.11
C PHE A 148 0.89 16.87 -1.81
N ALA A 149 0.86 16.84 -3.15
CA ALA A 149 1.40 15.74 -3.93
C ALA A 149 2.91 15.57 -3.69
N GLU A 150 3.63 16.68 -3.63
CA GLU A 150 5.07 16.68 -3.35
C GLU A 150 5.39 16.15 -1.94
N SER A 151 4.61 16.56 -0.96
CA SER A 151 4.83 16.10 0.43
C SER A 151 4.46 14.62 0.64
N GLY A 152 3.66 14.05 -0.26
CA GLY A 152 3.31 12.64 -0.23
C GLY A 152 4.35 11.69 -0.84
N ARG A 153 5.43 12.23 -1.34
CA ARG A 153 6.48 11.42 -1.94
C ARG A 153 7.41 10.84 -0.86
#